data_b4c49cc724d7f2c73fcafe1418e6252e
#
_entry.id   b4c49cc724d7f2c73fcafe1418e6252e
#
_cell.length_a   1.000
_cell.length_b   1.000
_cell.length_c   1.000
_cell.angle_alpha   90.00
_cell.angle_beta   90.00
_cell.angle_gamma   90.00
#
_symmetry.space_group_name_H-M   'P 1'
#
loop_
_entity.id
_entity.type
_entity.pdbx_description
1 polymer ?
#
loop_
_entity_poly.entity_id
_entity_poly.type
_entity_poly.pdbx_seq_one_letter_code
_entity_poly.pdbx_strand_id
1 'polypeptide(L)'
;LSLHDALPILGVIGVGEIIRKIPFFFRLRDFLVDTMRKEKPDVLVCIDYPGFNMRLIKVAKAAGIPVVYYILPTIWAWHKSRGKTIAKYTDLAISLFPFEAKMYEDMGTNVIYAGHPLVDTVHATMSRREACAHFGLDERKKTVLLMPGSRVQEVRGLLPCMLEAAKLIRKEAGDVQFILPKASTIDEGLLDEIIRASGVAVTVGEEKVYDMMNLSTA
;
A
#
# COMPACT_ATOMS: atom_id res chain seq x y z
N LEU A 1 16.00 -7.24 14.55
CA LEU A 1 14.63 -7.23 14.02
C LEU A 1 14.75 -7.14 12.49
N SER A 2 14.29 -8.19 11.80
CA SER A 2 14.21 -8.16 10.33
C SER A 2 13.21 -7.08 9.90
N LEU A 3 13.48 -6.40 8.78
CA LEU A 3 12.54 -5.43 8.18
C LEU A 3 11.17 -6.07 7.90
N HIS A 4 11.15 -7.37 7.60
CA HIS A 4 9.94 -8.17 7.40
C HIS A 4 9.02 -8.24 8.64
N ASP A 5 9.60 -8.25 9.83
CA ASP A 5 8.82 -8.30 11.08
C ASP A 5 8.24 -6.94 11.48
N ALA A 6 8.77 -5.86 10.91
CA ALA A 6 8.32 -4.49 11.19
C ALA A 6 7.16 -4.03 10.27
N LEU A 7 7.02 -4.58 9.08
CA LEU A 7 6.04 -4.16 8.08
C LEU A 7 4.57 -4.26 8.57
N PRO A 8 4.13 -5.33 9.25
CA PRO A 8 2.78 -5.40 9.80
C PRO A 8 2.51 -4.37 10.90
N ILE A 9 3.57 -3.96 11.61
CA ILE A 9 3.49 -3.00 12.72
C ILE A 9 3.32 -1.57 12.20
N LEU A 10 3.81 -1.28 10.99
CA LEU A 10 3.77 0.05 10.38
C LEU A 10 2.46 0.36 9.64
N GLY A 11 1.65 -0.66 9.32
CA GLY A 11 0.37 -0.53 8.62
C GLY A 11 -0.77 0.01 9.50
N VAL A 12 -0.57 1.13 10.19
CA VAL A 12 -1.54 1.69 11.14
C VAL A 12 -2.47 2.69 10.47
N ILE A 13 -3.78 2.41 10.52
CA ILE A 13 -4.84 3.36 10.15
C ILE A 13 -5.82 3.42 11.32
N GLY A 14 -5.69 4.46 12.13
CA GLY A 14 -6.60 4.75 13.25
C GLY A 14 -5.91 5.58 14.31
N VAL A 15 -6.54 6.68 14.74
CA VAL A 15 -5.94 7.61 15.72
C VAL A 15 -5.59 6.90 17.03
N GLY A 16 -6.44 5.99 17.51
CA GLY A 16 -6.19 5.23 18.74
C GLY A 16 -5.02 4.25 18.66
N GLU A 17 -4.83 3.61 17.50
CA GLU A 17 -3.70 2.70 17.27
C GLU A 17 -2.38 3.46 17.12
N ILE A 18 -2.41 4.62 16.47
CA ILE A 18 -1.25 5.51 16.37
C ILE A 18 -0.76 5.90 17.76
N ILE A 19 -1.67 6.32 18.65
CA ILE A 19 -1.32 6.74 20.01
C ILE A 19 -0.65 5.60 20.79
N ARG A 20 -1.15 4.38 20.70
CA ARG A 20 -0.57 3.20 21.36
C ARG A 20 0.83 2.87 20.85
N LYS A 21 1.13 3.16 19.58
CA LYS A 21 2.42 2.85 18.95
C LYS A 21 3.44 4.00 19.04
N ILE A 22 3.05 5.18 19.53
CA ILE A 22 3.96 6.32 19.71
C ILE A 22 5.25 5.95 20.46
N PRO A 23 5.20 5.25 21.63
CA PRO A 23 6.43 4.89 22.35
C PRO A 23 7.35 3.94 21.56
N PHE A 24 6.76 3.07 20.72
CA PHE A 24 7.53 2.20 19.83
C PHE A 24 8.28 3.03 18.79
N PHE A 25 7.63 4.01 18.14
CA PHE A 25 8.27 4.86 17.15
C PHE A 25 9.38 5.74 17.71
N PHE A 26 9.25 6.20 18.96
CA PHE A 26 10.34 6.91 19.64
C PHE A 26 11.53 5.99 19.88
N ARG A 27 11.31 4.79 20.39
CA ARG A 27 12.39 3.80 20.60
C ARG A 27 13.07 3.40 19.30
N LEU A 28 12.28 3.16 18.24
CA LEU A 28 12.81 2.85 16.92
C LEU A 28 13.66 4.00 16.37
N ARG A 29 13.19 5.25 16.50
CA ARG A 29 13.97 6.43 16.11
C ARG A 29 15.30 6.47 16.86
N ASP A 30 15.27 6.34 18.18
CA ASP A 30 16.46 6.43 19.02
C ASP A 30 17.46 5.32 18.68
N PHE A 31 16.97 4.10 18.48
CA PHE A 31 17.77 2.98 18.00
C PHE A 31 18.43 3.27 16.64
N LEU A 32 17.69 3.80 15.67
CA LEU A 32 18.24 4.13 14.35
C LEU A 32 19.23 5.28 14.41
N VAL A 33 18.97 6.29 15.24
CA VAL A 33 19.91 7.41 15.48
C VAL A 33 21.21 6.92 16.07
N ASP A 34 21.14 6.05 17.09
CA ASP A 34 22.34 5.46 17.71
C ASP A 34 23.10 4.55 16.75
N THR A 35 22.38 3.77 15.94
CA THR A 35 22.99 2.94 14.89
C THR A 35 23.72 3.81 13.86
N MET A 36 23.09 4.87 13.35
CA MET A 36 23.73 5.80 12.41
C MET A 36 25.00 6.44 12.99
N ARG A 37 25.00 6.78 14.28
CA ARG A 37 26.17 7.35 14.96
C ARG A 37 27.31 6.35 15.12
N LYS A 38 27.00 5.09 15.43
CA LYS A 38 27.99 4.03 15.65
C LYS A 38 28.56 3.48 14.35
N GLU A 39 27.68 3.11 13.45
CA GLU A 39 28.05 2.39 12.21
C GLU A 39 28.46 3.35 11.09
N LYS A 40 28.07 4.63 11.16
CA LYS A 40 28.37 5.67 10.15
C LYS A 40 28.13 5.18 8.72
N PRO A 41 26.91 4.79 8.36
CA PRO A 41 26.61 4.25 7.05
C PRO A 41 26.92 5.27 5.95
N ASP A 42 27.30 4.80 4.77
CA ASP A 42 27.61 5.62 3.61
C ASP A 42 26.39 6.38 3.09
N VAL A 43 25.18 5.86 3.31
CA VAL A 43 23.93 6.47 2.86
C VAL A 43 22.75 6.01 3.72
N LEU A 44 21.81 6.92 3.98
CA LEU A 44 20.48 6.59 4.50
C LEU A 44 19.47 6.57 3.35
N VAL A 45 18.86 5.42 3.08
CA VAL A 45 17.76 5.31 2.12
C VAL A 45 16.45 5.25 2.87
N CYS A 46 15.61 6.28 2.70
CA CYS A 46 14.25 6.34 3.22
C CYS A 46 13.26 5.92 2.14
N ILE A 47 12.33 5.04 2.49
CA ILE A 47 11.28 4.58 1.56
C ILE A 47 9.93 4.94 2.16
N ASP A 48 9.13 5.77 1.44
CA ASP A 48 7.78 6.18 1.86
C ASP A 48 7.73 6.68 3.34
N TYR A 49 6.65 6.42 4.04
CA TYR A 49 6.40 6.66 5.46
C TYR A 49 6.85 8.03 6.00
N PRO A 50 6.34 9.13 5.43
CA PRO A 50 6.86 10.48 5.70
C PRO A 50 6.71 10.91 7.16
N GLY A 51 5.70 10.41 7.87
CA GLY A 51 5.49 10.73 9.29
C GLY A 51 6.69 10.39 10.19
N PHE A 52 7.44 9.39 9.83
CA PHE A 52 8.65 8.94 10.54
C PHE A 52 9.93 9.41 9.84
N ASN A 53 10.06 9.12 8.56
CA ASN A 53 11.29 9.36 7.80
C ASN A 53 11.69 10.83 7.74
N MET A 54 10.73 11.77 7.71
CA MET A 54 10.99 13.21 7.77
C MET A 54 11.77 13.66 9.02
N ARG A 55 11.79 12.87 10.08
CA ARG A 55 12.59 13.12 11.27
C ARG A 55 13.99 12.53 11.13
N LEU A 56 14.09 11.32 10.57
CA LEU A 56 15.36 10.62 10.37
C LEU A 56 16.28 11.37 9.39
N ILE A 57 15.76 11.88 8.27
CA ILE A 57 16.56 12.60 7.28
C ILE A 57 17.27 13.82 7.87
N LYS A 58 16.63 14.51 8.84
CA LYS A 58 17.24 15.65 9.52
C LYS A 58 18.43 15.23 10.38
N VAL A 59 18.32 14.11 11.07
CA VAL A 59 19.39 13.56 11.93
C VAL A 59 20.53 13.03 11.07
N ALA A 60 20.24 12.30 10.00
CA ALA A 60 21.24 11.80 9.08
C ALA A 60 22.06 12.95 8.46
N LYS A 61 21.36 13.98 7.97
CA LYS A 61 22.02 15.17 7.38
C LYS A 61 22.89 15.90 8.39
N ALA A 62 22.44 16.03 9.65
CA ALA A 62 23.24 16.63 10.73
C ALA A 62 24.47 15.78 11.10
N ALA A 63 24.43 14.47 10.89
CA ALA A 63 25.53 13.54 11.06
C ALA A 63 26.46 13.44 9.84
N GLY A 64 26.19 14.20 8.76
CA GLY A 64 26.96 14.16 7.53
C GLY A 64 26.70 12.92 6.65
N ILE A 65 25.63 12.19 6.92
CA ILE A 65 25.25 10.99 6.16
C ILE A 65 24.40 11.44 4.96
N PRO A 66 24.77 11.08 3.73
CA PRO A 66 23.95 11.31 2.53
C PRO A 66 22.58 10.65 2.64
N VAL A 67 21.56 11.32 2.11
CA VAL A 67 20.16 10.88 2.20
C VAL A 67 19.56 10.69 0.82
N VAL A 68 19.06 9.49 0.54
CA VAL A 68 18.20 9.18 -0.61
C VAL A 68 16.78 8.97 -0.11
N TYR A 69 15.80 9.63 -0.73
CA TYR A 69 14.40 9.43 -0.39
C TYR A 69 13.64 8.86 -1.60
N TYR A 70 13.15 7.65 -1.46
CA TYR A 70 12.36 6.93 -2.46
C TYR A 70 10.87 6.90 -2.06
N ILE A 71 9.98 7.07 -3.00
CA ILE A 71 8.54 7.23 -2.78
C ILE A 71 8.26 8.46 -1.92
N LEU A 72 8.25 9.59 -2.59
CA LEU A 72 8.15 10.90 -1.93
C LEU A 72 6.76 11.15 -1.31
N PRO A 73 6.67 11.99 -0.27
CA PRO A 73 5.39 12.43 0.27
C PRO A 73 4.51 13.09 -0.80
N THR A 74 3.22 12.80 -0.81
CA THR A 74 2.22 13.36 -1.74
C THR A 74 1.91 14.83 -1.40
N ILE A 75 2.87 15.75 -1.67
CA ILE A 75 2.77 17.18 -1.32
C ILE A 75 1.69 17.93 -2.10
N TRP A 76 1.26 17.38 -3.21
CA TRP A 76 0.17 17.93 -4.03
C TRP A 76 -1.20 17.79 -3.35
N ALA A 77 -1.36 16.76 -2.51
CA ALA A 77 -2.59 16.51 -1.76
C ALA A 77 -2.54 17.10 -0.34
N TRP A 78 -1.37 17.01 0.32
CA TRP A 78 -1.22 17.32 1.75
C TRP A 78 0.12 18.00 2.06
N HIS A 79 0.09 19.04 2.91
CA HIS A 79 1.29 19.61 3.54
C HIS A 79 2.45 19.96 2.58
N LYS A 80 2.27 20.93 1.70
CA LYS A 80 3.31 21.49 0.80
C LYS A 80 4.63 21.81 1.51
N SER A 81 4.60 22.15 2.81
CA SER A 81 5.79 22.39 3.63
C SER A 81 6.74 21.18 3.72
N ARG A 82 6.25 19.96 3.50
CA ARG A 82 7.09 18.76 3.44
C ARG A 82 8.08 18.81 2.27
N GLY A 83 7.69 19.37 1.13
CA GLY A 83 8.57 19.54 -0.01
C GLY A 83 9.81 20.36 0.32
N LYS A 84 9.65 21.47 1.07
CA LYS A 84 10.80 22.28 1.55
C LYS A 84 11.72 21.48 2.49
N THR A 85 11.17 20.56 3.28
CA THR A 85 11.98 19.71 4.16
C THR A 85 12.76 18.68 3.34
N ILE A 86 12.13 18.05 2.35
CA ILE A 86 12.80 17.14 1.42
C ILE A 86 13.93 17.88 0.70
N ALA A 87 13.65 19.03 0.07
CA ALA A 87 14.66 19.83 -0.62
C ALA A 87 15.88 20.16 0.26
N LYS A 88 15.65 20.44 1.55
CA LYS A 88 16.72 20.82 2.48
C LYS A 88 17.56 19.65 3.02
N TYR A 89 16.93 18.47 3.20
CA TYR A 89 17.52 17.37 3.98
C TYR A 89 17.76 16.10 3.18
N THR A 90 17.52 16.09 1.85
CA THR A 90 17.84 14.95 0.98
C THR A 90 18.90 15.36 -0.04
N ASP A 91 19.78 14.44 -0.39
CA ASP A 91 20.77 14.61 -1.45
C ASP A 91 20.23 14.14 -2.79
N LEU A 92 19.35 13.13 -2.78
CA LEU A 92 18.63 12.65 -3.94
C LEU A 92 17.21 12.23 -3.53
N ALA A 93 16.23 12.70 -4.27
CA ALA A 93 14.84 12.26 -4.17
C ALA A 93 14.45 11.45 -5.43
N ILE A 94 13.70 10.38 -5.25
CA ILE A 94 13.26 9.51 -6.34
C ILE A 94 11.73 9.48 -6.34
N SER A 95 11.14 10.07 -7.38
CA SER A 95 9.69 10.17 -7.56
C SER A 95 9.15 9.05 -8.46
N LEU A 96 7.93 8.63 -8.17
CA LEU A 96 7.18 7.63 -8.96
C LEU A 96 6.38 8.26 -10.11
N PHE A 97 6.10 9.55 -10.05
CA PHE A 97 5.26 10.25 -11.02
C PHE A 97 5.96 11.47 -11.61
N PRO A 98 5.86 11.72 -12.94
CA PRO A 98 6.56 12.84 -13.57
C PRO A 98 6.06 14.20 -13.06
N PHE A 99 4.76 14.37 -12.81
CA PHE A 99 4.21 15.62 -12.27
C PHE A 99 4.71 15.91 -10.87
N GLU A 100 4.90 14.87 -10.07
CA GLU A 100 5.40 14.97 -8.70
C GLU A 100 6.90 15.35 -8.69
N ALA A 101 7.70 14.72 -9.56
CA ALA A 101 9.09 15.08 -9.76
C ALA A 101 9.24 16.57 -10.10
N LYS A 102 8.42 17.08 -11.04
CA LYS A 102 8.41 18.50 -11.41
C LYS A 102 8.10 19.41 -10.22
N MET A 103 7.12 19.05 -9.38
CA MET A 103 6.77 19.82 -8.19
C MET A 103 7.92 19.89 -7.18
N TYR A 104 8.66 18.81 -6.99
CA TYR A 104 9.82 18.78 -6.12
C TYR A 104 11.00 19.54 -6.69
N GLU A 105 11.23 19.45 -8.00
CA GLU A 105 12.24 20.24 -8.72
C GLU A 105 11.99 21.75 -8.55
N ASP A 106 10.74 22.21 -8.71
CA ASP A 106 10.33 23.59 -8.52
C ASP A 106 10.55 24.10 -7.06
N MET A 107 10.67 23.18 -6.11
CA MET A 107 11.02 23.47 -4.72
C MET A 107 12.52 23.41 -4.44
N GLY A 108 13.35 23.18 -5.46
CA GLY A 108 14.80 23.10 -5.33
C GLY A 108 15.32 21.74 -4.86
N THR A 109 14.52 20.66 -5.01
CA THR A 109 14.95 19.30 -4.68
C THR A 109 15.75 18.71 -5.86
N ASN A 110 16.89 18.09 -5.57
CA ASN A 110 17.56 17.21 -6.54
C ASN A 110 16.71 15.93 -6.67
N VAL A 111 15.90 15.84 -7.72
CA VAL A 111 14.92 14.77 -7.90
C VAL A 111 15.09 14.10 -9.26
N ILE A 112 14.91 12.77 -9.29
CA ILE A 112 14.79 12.00 -10.51
C ILE A 112 13.42 11.31 -10.55
N TYR A 113 12.89 11.16 -11.76
CA TYR A 113 11.73 10.33 -12.03
C TYR A 113 12.21 8.94 -12.45
N ALA A 114 11.87 7.93 -11.65
CA ALA A 114 12.28 6.54 -11.91
C ALA A 114 11.15 5.65 -12.48
N GLY A 115 9.92 6.16 -12.51
CA GLY A 115 8.74 5.34 -12.83
C GLY A 115 8.20 4.58 -11.61
N HIS A 116 7.05 3.95 -11.79
CA HIS A 116 6.40 3.19 -10.72
C HIS A 116 6.81 1.72 -10.78
N PRO A 117 7.39 1.13 -9.72
CA PRO A 117 7.92 -0.24 -9.75
C PRO A 117 6.85 -1.30 -10.06
N LEU A 118 5.59 -1.01 -9.78
CA LEU A 118 4.50 -1.93 -10.12
C LEU A 118 4.33 -2.14 -11.64
N VAL A 119 4.79 -1.20 -12.47
CA VAL A 119 4.74 -1.38 -13.95
C VAL A 119 5.52 -2.61 -14.39
N ASP A 120 6.62 -2.91 -13.71
CA ASP A 120 7.48 -4.04 -14.02
C ASP A 120 7.05 -5.34 -13.31
N THR A 121 6.28 -5.25 -12.23
CA THR A 121 5.96 -6.39 -11.37
C THR A 121 4.53 -6.88 -11.50
N VAL A 122 3.60 -5.98 -11.89
CA VAL A 122 2.17 -6.32 -12.01
C VAL A 122 1.91 -6.96 -13.38
N HIS A 123 1.85 -8.28 -13.41
CA HIS A 123 1.45 -9.05 -14.58
C HIS A 123 0.65 -10.28 -14.17
N ALA A 124 -0.33 -10.65 -14.97
CA ALA A 124 -1.02 -11.91 -14.83
C ALA A 124 -0.10 -13.06 -15.24
N THR A 125 -0.18 -14.16 -14.53
CA THR A 125 0.59 -15.38 -14.81
C THR A 125 -0.24 -16.45 -15.51
N MET A 126 -1.57 -16.28 -15.54
CA MET A 126 -2.55 -17.17 -16.14
C MET A 126 -3.35 -16.46 -17.22
N SER A 127 -3.74 -17.20 -18.25
CA SER A 127 -4.84 -16.77 -19.12
C SER A 127 -6.16 -16.71 -18.36
N ARG A 128 -7.16 -15.98 -18.89
CA ARG A 128 -8.50 -15.91 -18.28
C ARG A 128 -9.09 -17.31 -18.02
N ARG A 129 -8.93 -18.22 -18.96
CA ARG A 129 -9.44 -19.61 -18.88
C ARG A 129 -8.78 -20.37 -17.70
N GLU A 130 -7.46 -20.30 -17.60
CA GLU A 130 -6.70 -20.95 -16.53
C GLU A 130 -7.08 -20.37 -15.17
N ALA A 131 -7.16 -19.04 -15.07
CA ALA A 131 -7.56 -18.38 -13.85
C ALA A 131 -8.99 -18.71 -13.42
N CYS A 132 -9.95 -18.75 -14.36
CA CYS A 132 -11.31 -19.19 -14.05
C CYS A 132 -11.34 -20.64 -13.54
N ALA A 133 -10.60 -21.54 -14.17
CA ALA A 133 -10.48 -22.92 -13.71
C ALA A 133 -9.84 -23.02 -12.33
N HIS A 134 -8.80 -22.23 -12.07
CA HIS A 134 -8.08 -22.19 -10.79
C HIS A 134 -8.98 -21.73 -9.63
N PHE A 135 -9.81 -20.72 -9.86
CA PHE A 135 -10.70 -20.16 -8.83
C PHE A 135 -12.11 -20.77 -8.82
N GLY A 136 -12.38 -21.78 -9.66
CA GLY A 136 -13.71 -22.42 -9.74
C GLY A 136 -14.80 -21.49 -10.29
N LEU A 137 -14.43 -20.58 -11.21
CA LEU A 137 -15.34 -19.65 -11.86
C LEU A 137 -15.74 -20.12 -13.26
N ASP A 138 -16.93 -19.72 -13.72
CA ASP A 138 -17.38 -19.99 -15.09
C ASP A 138 -16.78 -18.92 -16.04
N GLU A 139 -15.97 -19.37 -17.00
CA GLU A 139 -15.33 -18.50 -18.00
C GLU A 139 -16.35 -17.70 -18.83
N ARG A 140 -17.56 -18.22 -19.02
CA ARG A 140 -18.61 -17.59 -19.82
C ARG A 140 -19.33 -16.46 -19.10
N LYS A 141 -19.23 -16.39 -17.76
CA LYS A 141 -19.85 -15.35 -16.96
C LYS A 141 -18.98 -14.12 -16.82
N LYS A 142 -19.62 -12.97 -16.69
CA LYS A 142 -18.92 -11.76 -16.26
C LYS A 142 -18.49 -11.90 -14.82
N THR A 143 -17.26 -11.54 -14.53
CA THR A 143 -16.70 -11.60 -13.18
C THR A 143 -16.46 -10.19 -12.66
N VAL A 144 -16.97 -9.90 -11.48
CA VAL A 144 -16.74 -8.64 -10.78
C VAL A 144 -15.79 -8.88 -9.63
N LEU A 145 -14.73 -8.09 -9.59
CA LEU A 145 -13.70 -8.13 -8.55
C LEU A 145 -14.10 -7.21 -7.40
N LEU A 146 -14.15 -7.73 -6.18
CA LEU A 146 -14.39 -6.96 -4.96
C LEU A 146 -13.07 -6.77 -4.22
N MET A 147 -12.58 -5.53 -4.10
CA MET A 147 -11.32 -5.21 -3.43
C MET A 147 -11.54 -4.31 -2.22
N PRO A 148 -11.96 -4.85 -1.07
CA PRO A 148 -12.26 -4.04 0.12
C PRO A 148 -11.02 -3.49 0.82
N GLY A 149 -9.82 -3.89 0.41
CA GLY A 149 -8.56 -3.51 1.03
C GLY A 149 -7.86 -4.66 1.76
N SER A 150 -6.73 -4.34 2.36
CA SER A 150 -5.84 -5.30 3.03
C SER A 150 -5.80 -5.14 4.57
N ARG A 151 -6.63 -4.26 5.14
CA ARG A 151 -6.67 -3.99 6.57
C ARG A 151 -8.06 -4.29 7.14
N VAL A 152 -8.11 -4.80 8.37
CA VAL A 152 -9.36 -5.16 9.05
C VAL A 152 -10.38 -4.01 9.04
N GLN A 153 -9.93 -2.78 9.26
CA GLN A 153 -10.81 -1.60 9.27
C GLN A 153 -11.36 -1.28 7.88
N GLU A 154 -10.55 -1.44 6.83
CA GLU A 154 -10.98 -1.26 5.44
C GLU A 154 -12.03 -2.32 5.08
N VAL A 155 -11.75 -3.58 5.38
CA VAL A 155 -12.67 -4.70 5.11
C VAL A 155 -13.99 -4.50 5.84
N ARG A 156 -13.98 -4.19 7.15
CA ARG A 156 -15.20 -3.94 7.93
C ARG A 156 -16.00 -2.75 7.42
N GLY A 157 -15.31 -1.71 6.94
CA GLY A 157 -15.97 -0.49 6.45
C GLY A 157 -16.52 -0.60 5.03
N LEU A 158 -15.78 -1.26 4.14
CA LEU A 158 -16.06 -1.25 2.69
C LEU A 158 -16.80 -2.50 2.20
N LEU A 159 -16.42 -3.69 2.72
CA LEU A 159 -16.98 -4.95 2.19
C LEU A 159 -18.50 -5.03 2.31
N PRO A 160 -19.17 -4.65 3.41
CA PRO A 160 -20.62 -4.67 3.47
C PRO A 160 -21.29 -3.83 2.37
N CYS A 161 -20.77 -2.62 2.12
CA CYS A 161 -21.28 -1.76 1.05
C CYS A 161 -21.05 -2.36 -0.34
N MET A 162 -19.88 -2.96 -0.58
CA MET A 162 -19.58 -3.65 -1.84
C MET A 162 -20.51 -4.85 -2.08
N LEU A 163 -20.87 -5.58 -1.03
CA LEU A 163 -21.79 -6.71 -1.14
C LEU A 163 -23.23 -6.26 -1.42
N GLU A 164 -23.67 -5.14 -0.87
CA GLU A 164 -24.95 -4.53 -1.27
C GLU A 164 -24.93 -4.07 -2.74
N ALA A 165 -23.85 -3.46 -3.19
CA ALA A 165 -23.67 -3.11 -4.59
C ALA A 165 -23.68 -4.39 -5.49
N ALA A 166 -23.07 -5.48 -5.05
CA ALA A 166 -23.07 -6.75 -5.76
C ALA A 166 -24.48 -7.31 -5.97
N LYS A 167 -25.39 -7.14 -4.99
CA LYS A 167 -26.81 -7.51 -5.15
C LYS A 167 -27.48 -6.72 -6.27
N LEU A 168 -27.22 -5.39 -6.31
CA LEU A 168 -27.77 -4.52 -7.34
C LEU A 168 -27.22 -4.89 -8.72
N ILE A 169 -25.91 -5.11 -8.83
CA ILE A 169 -25.25 -5.54 -10.08
C ILE A 169 -25.86 -6.86 -10.57
N ARG A 170 -26.05 -7.84 -9.69
CA ARG A 170 -26.67 -9.12 -10.06
C ARG A 170 -28.12 -8.94 -10.55
N LYS A 171 -28.88 -8.05 -9.93
CA LYS A 171 -30.25 -7.75 -10.32
C LYS A 171 -30.32 -7.10 -11.72
N GLU A 172 -29.38 -6.23 -12.05
CA GLU A 172 -29.39 -5.48 -13.31
C GLU A 172 -28.68 -6.21 -14.45
N ALA A 173 -27.51 -6.80 -14.16
CA ALA A 173 -26.65 -7.42 -15.17
C ALA A 173 -26.90 -8.93 -15.35
N GLY A 174 -27.74 -9.54 -14.52
CA GLY A 174 -28.11 -10.95 -14.61
C GLY A 174 -27.04 -11.90 -14.08
N ASP A 175 -26.59 -12.83 -14.92
CA ASP A 175 -25.67 -13.90 -14.51
C ASP A 175 -24.22 -13.44 -14.39
N VAL A 176 -23.91 -12.86 -13.24
CA VAL A 176 -22.57 -12.39 -12.86
C VAL A 176 -22.05 -13.18 -11.65
N GLN A 177 -20.75 -13.33 -11.56
CA GLN A 177 -20.05 -13.95 -10.44
C GLN A 177 -19.10 -12.95 -9.79
N PHE A 178 -18.79 -13.14 -8.51
CA PHE A 178 -17.97 -12.23 -7.72
C PHE A 178 -16.75 -12.97 -7.20
N ILE A 179 -15.59 -12.30 -7.25
CA ILE A 179 -14.34 -12.79 -6.67
C ILE A 179 -13.73 -11.71 -5.76
N LEU A 180 -13.10 -12.14 -4.67
CA LEU A 180 -12.50 -11.29 -3.66
C LEU A 180 -11.11 -11.82 -3.30
N PRO A 181 -10.03 -11.04 -3.50
CA PRO A 181 -8.72 -11.41 -3.01
C PRO A 181 -8.62 -11.19 -1.51
N LYS A 182 -8.26 -12.24 -0.76
CA LYS A 182 -7.99 -12.15 0.67
C LYS A 182 -6.51 -11.81 0.89
N ALA A 183 -6.23 -10.70 1.56
CA ALA A 183 -4.88 -10.41 2.02
C ALA A 183 -4.50 -11.32 3.20
N SER A 184 -3.23 -11.72 3.30
CA SER A 184 -2.71 -12.57 4.38
C SER A 184 -2.89 -11.99 5.80
N THR A 185 -3.09 -10.68 5.88
CA THR A 185 -3.35 -9.94 7.13
C THR A 185 -4.80 -10.02 7.62
N ILE A 186 -5.68 -10.58 6.80
CA ILE A 186 -7.13 -10.65 7.09
C ILE A 186 -7.48 -12.06 7.54
N ASP A 187 -8.13 -12.14 8.70
CA ASP A 187 -8.68 -13.38 9.23
C ASP A 187 -9.82 -13.90 8.35
N GLU A 188 -9.79 -15.20 8.06
CA GLU A 188 -10.79 -15.84 7.20
C GLU A 188 -12.19 -15.79 7.82
N GLY A 189 -12.29 -15.98 9.13
CA GLY A 189 -13.55 -15.92 9.87
C GLY A 189 -14.25 -14.57 9.75
N LEU A 190 -13.47 -13.48 9.68
CA LEU A 190 -14.01 -12.15 9.48
C LEU A 190 -14.67 -11.99 8.09
N LEU A 191 -14.01 -12.49 7.04
CA LEU A 191 -14.58 -12.44 5.69
C LEU A 191 -15.84 -13.31 5.58
N ASP A 192 -15.78 -14.51 6.10
CA ASP A 192 -16.87 -15.46 6.13
C ASP A 192 -18.11 -14.90 6.83
N GLU A 193 -17.94 -14.27 7.99
CA GLU A 193 -19.01 -13.61 8.74
C GLU A 193 -19.73 -12.56 7.88
N ILE A 194 -18.95 -11.65 7.28
CA ILE A 194 -19.52 -10.54 6.50
C ILE A 194 -20.19 -11.06 5.21
N ILE A 195 -19.54 -11.99 4.49
CA ILE A 195 -20.07 -12.53 3.25
C ILE A 195 -21.35 -13.31 3.51
N ARG A 196 -21.39 -14.20 4.52
CA ARG A 196 -22.60 -14.97 4.88
C ARG A 196 -23.76 -14.06 5.29
N ALA A 197 -23.49 -13.03 6.09
CA ALA A 197 -24.51 -12.07 6.50
C ALA A 197 -25.15 -11.34 5.32
N SER A 198 -24.41 -11.14 4.22
CA SER A 198 -24.93 -10.50 3.01
C SER A 198 -25.81 -11.39 2.16
N GLY A 199 -25.65 -12.71 2.21
CA GLY A 199 -26.30 -13.67 1.31
C GLY A 199 -25.79 -13.63 -0.15
N VAL A 200 -24.68 -12.94 -0.43
CA VAL A 200 -24.05 -12.89 -1.76
C VAL A 200 -23.04 -14.01 -1.87
N ALA A 201 -23.12 -14.81 -2.93
CA ALA A 201 -22.09 -15.80 -3.24
C ALA A 201 -20.85 -15.08 -3.80
N VAL A 202 -19.71 -15.23 -3.13
CA VAL A 202 -18.42 -14.65 -3.51
C VAL A 202 -17.36 -15.75 -3.42
N THR A 203 -16.55 -15.86 -4.47
CA THR A 203 -15.36 -16.71 -4.45
C THR A 203 -14.23 -15.93 -3.79
N VAL A 204 -13.63 -16.49 -2.73
CA VAL A 204 -12.49 -15.88 -2.05
C VAL A 204 -11.21 -16.56 -2.52
N GLY A 205 -10.22 -15.77 -2.96
CA GLY A 205 -8.91 -16.26 -3.34
C GLY A 205 -7.81 -15.65 -2.47
N GLU A 206 -6.82 -16.44 -2.07
CA GLU A 206 -5.75 -15.98 -1.16
C GLU A 206 -4.51 -15.47 -1.89
N GLU A 207 -4.26 -15.99 -3.07
CA GLU A 207 -3.08 -15.69 -3.88
C GLU A 207 -3.46 -15.23 -5.29
N LYS A 208 -2.48 -14.86 -6.10
CA LYS A 208 -2.72 -14.55 -7.52
C LYS A 208 -3.67 -13.36 -7.77
N VAL A 209 -3.56 -12.32 -6.96
CA VAL A 209 -4.43 -11.13 -7.07
C VAL A 209 -4.40 -10.52 -8.49
N TYR A 210 -3.26 -10.53 -9.16
CA TYR A 210 -3.14 -10.00 -10.53
C TYR A 210 -3.85 -10.87 -11.57
N ASP A 211 -3.91 -12.17 -11.34
CA ASP A 211 -4.70 -13.08 -12.17
C ASP A 211 -6.21 -12.87 -11.93
N MET A 212 -6.63 -12.59 -10.68
CA MET A 212 -8.00 -12.18 -10.38
C MET A 212 -8.37 -10.85 -11.05
N MET A 213 -7.46 -9.88 -11.06
CA MET A 213 -7.66 -8.62 -11.79
C MET A 213 -7.81 -8.85 -13.29
N ASN A 214 -6.93 -9.67 -13.88
CA ASN A 214 -6.93 -9.95 -15.32
C ASN A 214 -8.14 -10.73 -15.80
N LEU A 215 -8.67 -11.68 -14.99
CA LEU A 215 -9.87 -12.45 -15.34
C LEU A 215 -11.16 -11.64 -15.17
N SER A 216 -11.14 -10.58 -14.39
CA SER A 216 -12.32 -9.80 -14.06
C SER A 216 -12.78 -8.92 -15.23
N THR A 217 -14.06 -8.66 -15.27
CA THR A 217 -14.69 -7.76 -16.26
C THR A 217 -14.76 -6.33 -15.70
N ALA A 218 -14.91 -6.24 -14.38
CA ALA A 218 -14.94 -5.01 -13.61
C ALA A 218 -14.51 -5.28 -12.17
#